data_b9b9b1b0169c8f85f8887a0b818aee9c
#
_entry.id   b9b9b1b0169c8f85f8887a0b818aee9c
#
_cell.length_a   1.000
_cell.length_b   1.000
_cell.length_c   1.000
_cell.angle_alpha   90.00
_cell.angle_beta   90.00
_cell.angle_gamma   90.00
#
_symmetry.space_group_name_H-M   'P 1'
#
loop_
_entity.id
_entity.type
_entity.pdbx_description
1 polymer ?
#
loop_
_entity_poly.entity_id
_entity_poly.type
_entity_poly.pdbx_seq_one_letter_code
_entity_poly.pdbx_strand_id
1 'polypeptide(L)'
;MPPRGDRPTLALVGAKGRFARAILQILAMREDRWGEIRLLCDGMTTGTHTVRGREQRIETLTPESLRGVDIALFNLSAEATTRWAQIAVDAGAIVVDASGGHRLEDGVPLVLPEVNPERVHDHPRGIVSIPGPVALTAIDTAWVLHQGWRLRELVVTGLIASVSPGSVGMERLRAELDAVAGRRDIGLQAGDVRRALSDLPDDSPFPAPLALNVV
;
A
#
# COMPACT_ATOMS: atom_id res chain seq x y z
N MET A 1 26.78 -5.21 16.69
CA MET A 1 25.74 -5.90 15.88
C MET A 1 25.10 -6.96 16.76
N PRO A 2 23.80 -6.91 17.10
CA PRO A 2 23.19 -7.94 17.94
C PRO A 2 23.28 -9.31 17.25
N PRO A 3 23.38 -10.41 18.00
CA PRO A 3 23.36 -11.75 17.43
C PRO A 3 22.07 -11.97 16.63
N ARG A 4 22.10 -12.79 15.57
CA ARG A 4 20.98 -13.01 14.65
C ARG A 4 19.66 -13.42 15.33
N GLY A 5 19.73 -13.97 16.55
CA GLY A 5 18.57 -14.37 17.36
C GLY A 5 17.82 -13.23 18.06
N ASP A 6 18.41 -12.02 18.15
CA ASP A 6 17.80 -10.86 18.82
C ASP A 6 17.18 -9.84 17.85
N ARG A 7 17.13 -10.15 16.56
CA ARG A 7 16.57 -9.24 15.56
C ARG A 7 15.09 -9.51 15.34
N PRO A 8 14.27 -8.45 15.16
CA PRO A 8 12.85 -8.59 14.99
C PRO A 8 12.48 -9.40 13.73
N THR A 9 11.45 -10.21 13.87
CA THR A 9 10.79 -10.91 12.77
C THR A 9 9.85 -9.97 12.05
N LEU A 10 10.02 -9.81 10.73
CA LEU A 10 9.16 -9.00 9.88
C LEU A 10 8.22 -9.91 9.08
N ALA A 11 6.93 -9.60 9.06
CA ALA A 11 6.00 -10.16 8.08
C ALA A 11 5.68 -9.12 6.99
N LEU A 12 5.91 -9.46 5.72
CA LEU A 12 5.36 -8.73 4.60
C LEU A 12 4.00 -9.33 4.25
N VAL A 13 2.93 -8.64 4.63
CA VAL A 13 1.55 -9.04 4.38
C VAL A 13 1.07 -8.38 3.08
N GLY A 14 0.66 -9.18 2.10
CA GLY A 14 0.41 -8.75 0.73
C GLY A 14 1.61 -9.00 -0.20
N ALA A 15 2.36 -10.06 0.07
CA ALA A 15 3.60 -10.42 -0.66
C ALA A 15 3.38 -10.72 -2.16
N LYS A 16 2.16 -10.95 -2.63
CA LYS A 16 1.81 -11.05 -4.06
C LYS A 16 1.65 -9.70 -4.76
N GLY A 17 1.48 -8.63 -3.99
CA GLY A 17 1.27 -7.29 -4.51
C GLY A 17 2.43 -6.82 -5.40
N ARG A 18 2.16 -5.92 -6.34
CA ARG A 18 3.18 -5.38 -7.26
C ARG A 18 4.34 -4.71 -6.52
N PHE A 19 4.05 -4.07 -5.39
CA PHE A 19 5.05 -3.39 -4.57
C PHE A 19 5.90 -4.35 -3.74
N ALA A 20 5.46 -5.59 -3.53
CA ALA A 20 6.17 -6.56 -2.70
C ALA A 20 7.63 -6.76 -3.16
N ARG A 21 7.86 -6.83 -4.48
CA ARG A 21 9.21 -6.97 -5.03
C ARG A 21 10.10 -5.78 -4.68
N ALA A 22 9.59 -4.56 -4.80
CA ALA A 22 10.34 -3.35 -4.45
C ALA A 22 10.63 -3.29 -2.94
N ILE A 23 9.64 -3.64 -2.11
CA ILE A 23 9.82 -3.73 -0.65
C ILE A 23 10.91 -4.75 -0.32
N LEU A 24 10.86 -5.94 -0.92
CA LEU A 24 11.86 -6.99 -0.67
C LEU A 24 13.26 -6.60 -1.13
N GLN A 25 13.40 -5.84 -2.22
CA GLN A 25 14.68 -5.28 -2.64
C GLN A 25 15.25 -4.29 -1.61
N ILE A 26 14.40 -3.41 -1.07
CA ILE A 26 14.80 -2.47 -0.01
C ILE A 26 15.19 -3.22 1.28
N LEU A 27 14.42 -4.23 1.67
CA LEU A 27 14.72 -5.06 2.84
C LEU A 27 16.02 -5.85 2.68
N ALA A 28 16.33 -6.31 1.47
CA ALA A 28 17.59 -6.99 1.17
C ALA A 28 18.81 -6.07 1.36
N MET A 29 18.68 -4.78 1.05
CA MET A 29 19.75 -3.79 1.31
C MET A 29 19.95 -3.46 2.80
N ARG A 30 19.05 -3.94 3.66
CA ARG A 30 19.05 -3.70 5.12
C ARG A 30 19.06 -5.00 5.91
N GLU A 31 19.86 -5.95 5.47
CA GLU A 31 19.95 -7.31 6.06
C GLU A 31 20.35 -7.31 7.55
N ASP A 32 21.04 -6.27 8.00
CA ASP A 32 21.49 -6.11 9.37
C ASP A 32 20.36 -5.77 10.36
N ARG A 33 19.20 -5.38 9.87
CA ARG A 33 18.08 -4.92 10.70
C ARG A 33 17.11 -6.02 11.09
N TRP A 34 16.90 -7.01 10.24
CA TRP A 34 15.85 -8.01 10.36
C TRP A 34 16.39 -9.41 10.66
N GLY A 35 15.70 -10.14 11.48
CA GLY A 35 15.89 -11.58 11.68
C GLY A 35 15.22 -12.37 10.56
N GLU A 36 14.11 -13.00 10.86
CA GLU A 36 13.25 -13.67 9.88
C GLU A 36 12.42 -12.66 9.08
N ILE A 37 12.17 -12.95 7.80
CA ILE A 37 11.19 -12.23 6.98
C ILE A 37 10.19 -13.26 6.50
N ARG A 38 8.92 -13.14 6.88
CA ARG A 38 7.81 -13.99 6.44
C ARG A 38 7.05 -13.30 5.30
N LEU A 39 6.69 -14.09 4.29
CA LEU A 39 5.91 -13.63 3.16
C LEU A 39 4.49 -14.16 3.27
N LEU A 40 3.54 -13.27 3.54
CA LEU A 40 2.15 -13.64 3.78
C LEU A 40 1.22 -13.02 2.73
N CYS A 41 0.15 -13.71 2.35
CA CYS A 41 -0.88 -13.10 1.54
C CYS A 41 -2.29 -13.58 1.93
N ASP A 42 -3.25 -12.70 1.77
CA ASP A 42 -4.67 -12.99 1.94
C ASP A 42 -5.15 -13.85 0.76
N GLY A 43 -5.74 -14.99 1.06
CA GLY A 43 -6.23 -15.97 0.09
C GLY A 43 -5.24 -17.10 -0.25
N MET A 44 -5.68 -18.01 -1.13
CA MET A 44 -4.87 -19.16 -1.55
C MET A 44 -3.64 -18.73 -2.33
N THR A 45 -2.49 -19.32 -1.98
CA THR A 45 -1.23 -18.91 -2.56
C THR A 45 -0.48 -20.04 -3.24
N THR A 46 0.00 -19.73 -4.44
CA THR A 46 1.12 -20.42 -5.07
C THR A 46 2.09 -19.33 -5.51
N GLY A 47 3.33 -19.37 -5.05
CA GLY A 47 4.35 -18.41 -5.47
C GLY A 47 5.49 -18.33 -4.50
N THR A 48 6.59 -17.83 -5.01
CA THR A 48 7.83 -17.61 -4.26
C THR A 48 8.38 -16.23 -4.56
N HIS A 49 9.18 -15.71 -3.64
CA HIS A 49 10.06 -14.59 -3.87
C HIS A 49 11.46 -14.91 -3.42
N THR A 50 12.43 -14.30 -4.06
CA THR A 50 13.81 -14.35 -3.58
C THR A 50 13.99 -13.34 -2.45
N VAL A 51 14.29 -13.84 -1.26
CA VAL A 51 14.62 -13.04 -0.08
C VAL A 51 16.05 -13.35 0.32
N ARG A 52 16.93 -12.34 0.32
CA ARG A 52 18.36 -12.51 0.66
C ARG A 52 19.04 -13.63 -0.14
N GLY A 53 18.78 -13.71 -1.43
CA GLY A 53 19.35 -14.73 -2.33
C GLY A 53 18.77 -16.15 -2.17
N ARG A 54 17.76 -16.34 -1.34
CA ARG A 54 17.08 -17.62 -1.16
C ARG A 54 15.63 -17.54 -1.63
N GLU A 55 15.19 -18.57 -2.31
CA GLU A 55 13.78 -18.70 -2.68
C GLU A 55 12.95 -19.02 -1.43
N GLN A 56 11.90 -18.23 -1.20
CA GLN A 56 10.99 -18.35 -0.07
C GLN A 56 9.56 -18.40 -0.57
N ARG A 57 8.78 -19.34 -0.06
CA ARG A 57 7.36 -19.49 -0.39
C ARG A 57 6.55 -18.37 0.26
N ILE A 58 5.52 -17.95 -0.46
CA ILE A 58 4.48 -17.10 0.10
C ILE A 58 3.49 -18.02 0.82
N GLU A 59 3.20 -17.72 2.08
CA GLU A 59 2.27 -18.48 2.91
C GLU A 59 0.91 -17.79 2.97
N THR A 60 -0.13 -18.57 3.29
CA THR A 60 -1.46 -18.02 3.53
C THR A 60 -1.45 -17.23 4.84
N LEU A 61 -2.03 -16.04 4.81
CA LEU A 61 -2.26 -15.23 5.99
C LEU A 61 -3.30 -15.88 6.88
N THR A 62 -2.91 -16.27 8.08
CA THR A 62 -3.75 -16.84 9.13
C THR A 62 -3.34 -16.27 10.48
N PRO A 63 -4.15 -16.36 11.53
CA PRO A 63 -3.73 -15.97 12.88
C PRO A 63 -2.46 -16.69 13.34
N GLU A 64 -2.29 -17.96 12.94
CA GLU A 64 -1.12 -18.78 13.30
C GLU A 64 0.15 -18.28 12.61
N SER A 65 0.05 -17.86 11.32
CA SER A 65 1.21 -17.35 10.57
C SER A 65 1.72 -16.01 11.10
N LEU A 66 0.92 -15.30 11.90
CA LEU A 66 1.28 -14.04 12.54
C LEU A 66 1.96 -14.24 13.92
N ARG A 67 1.90 -15.44 14.50
CA ARG A 67 2.54 -15.69 15.81
C ARG A 67 4.05 -15.51 15.76
N GLY A 68 4.59 -14.76 16.71
CA GLY A 68 6.02 -14.47 16.79
C GLY A 68 6.52 -13.51 15.71
N VAL A 69 5.63 -12.78 15.08
CA VAL A 69 5.95 -11.63 14.24
C VAL A 69 6.04 -10.41 15.15
N ASP A 70 7.15 -9.68 15.06
CA ASP A 70 7.33 -8.43 15.82
C ASP A 70 6.78 -7.24 15.06
N ILE A 71 6.96 -7.20 13.73
CA ILE A 71 6.47 -6.13 12.86
C ILE A 71 5.78 -6.73 11.65
N ALA A 72 4.54 -6.31 11.40
CA ALA A 72 3.76 -6.71 10.24
C ALA A 72 3.54 -5.52 9.30
N LEU A 73 4.20 -5.51 8.13
CA LEU A 73 4.02 -4.52 7.09
C LEU A 73 2.85 -4.92 6.19
N PHE A 74 1.75 -4.19 6.27
CA PHE A 74 0.54 -4.45 5.52
C PHE A 74 0.52 -3.69 4.20
N ASN A 75 0.58 -4.44 3.11
CA ASN A 75 0.50 -3.97 1.72
C ASN A 75 -0.67 -4.66 0.99
N LEU A 76 -1.84 -4.61 1.61
CA LEU A 76 -3.12 -5.12 1.11
C LEU A 76 -4.03 -3.98 0.65
N SER A 77 -5.28 -4.27 0.30
CA SER A 77 -6.33 -3.25 0.21
C SER A 77 -6.68 -2.69 1.60
N ALA A 78 -7.24 -1.49 1.65
CA ALA A 78 -7.67 -0.89 2.92
C ALA A 78 -8.63 -1.81 3.69
N GLU A 79 -9.63 -2.39 2.99
CA GLU A 79 -10.60 -3.33 3.57
C GLU A 79 -9.93 -4.58 4.16
N ALA A 80 -9.01 -5.20 3.42
CA ALA A 80 -8.30 -6.38 3.91
C ALA A 80 -7.39 -6.03 5.08
N THR A 81 -6.72 -4.88 5.04
CA THR A 81 -5.88 -4.40 6.14
C THR A 81 -6.71 -4.17 7.41
N THR A 82 -7.86 -3.49 7.32
CA THR A 82 -8.75 -3.27 8.45
C THR A 82 -9.21 -4.60 9.09
N ARG A 83 -9.49 -5.61 8.27
CA ARG A 83 -9.89 -6.93 8.76
C ARG A 83 -8.77 -7.66 9.50
N TRP A 84 -7.52 -7.55 9.02
CA TRP A 84 -6.40 -8.34 9.52
C TRP A 84 -5.51 -7.62 10.55
N ALA A 85 -5.53 -6.29 10.60
CA ALA A 85 -4.62 -5.52 11.44
C ALA A 85 -4.79 -5.83 12.92
N GLN A 86 -6.02 -5.88 13.43
CA GLN A 86 -6.27 -6.20 14.83
C GLN A 86 -5.83 -7.62 15.17
N ILE A 87 -6.02 -8.59 14.26
CA ILE A 87 -5.56 -9.98 14.46
C ILE A 87 -4.03 -10.04 14.61
N ALA A 88 -3.31 -9.22 13.83
CA ALA A 88 -1.85 -9.13 13.93
C ALA A 88 -1.41 -8.49 15.26
N VAL A 89 -2.10 -7.43 15.68
CA VAL A 89 -1.86 -6.79 16.99
C VAL A 89 -2.13 -7.77 18.13
N ASP A 90 -3.22 -8.52 18.09
CA ASP A 90 -3.58 -9.52 19.11
C ASP A 90 -2.57 -10.68 19.14
N ALA A 91 -1.90 -10.96 18.01
CA ALA A 91 -0.79 -11.92 17.94
C ALA A 91 0.55 -11.36 18.47
N GLY A 92 0.61 -10.08 18.83
CA GLY A 92 1.76 -9.39 19.41
C GLY A 92 2.59 -8.56 18.44
N ALA A 93 2.16 -8.41 17.18
CA ALA A 93 2.88 -7.63 16.19
C ALA A 93 2.52 -6.14 16.28
N ILE A 94 3.48 -5.27 15.96
CA ILE A 94 3.21 -3.89 15.59
C ILE A 94 2.87 -3.85 14.09
N VAL A 95 1.72 -3.32 13.74
CA VAL A 95 1.27 -3.20 12.35
C VAL A 95 1.74 -1.88 11.75
N VAL A 96 2.40 -1.95 10.59
CA VAL A 96 2.68 -0.79 9.74
C VAL A 96 1.72 -0.83 8.55
N ASP A 97 0.72 0.06 8.56
CA ASP A 97 -0.32 0.13 7.54
C ASP A 97 0.09 1.01 6.37
N ALA A 98 0.40 0.40 5.23
CA ALA A 98 0.65 1.09 3.96
C ALA A 98 -0.61 1.20 3.07
N SER A 99 -1.73 0.58 3.45
CA SER A 99 -2.97 0.60 2.68
C SER A 99 -3.76 1.90 2.82
N GLY A 100 -3.64 2.53 3.98
CA GLY A 100 -4.42 3.68 4.39
C GLY A 100 -5.77 3.33 5.04
N GLY A 101 -6.02 2.07 5.35
CA GLY A 101 -7.25 1.61 5.99
C GLY A 101 -7.46 2.21 7.38
N HIS A 102 -6.37 2.50 8.10
CA HIS A 102 -6.41 3.10 9.44
C HIS A 102 -5.90 4.55 9.46
N ARG A 103 -5.69 5.15 8.28
CA ARG A 103 -5.21 6.52 8.19
C ARG A 103 -6.25 7.48 8.78
N LEU A 104 -5.81 8.37 9.67
CA LEU A 104 -6.65 9.32 10.40
C LEU A 104 -7.63 8.71 11.43
N GLU A 105 -7.47 7.44 11.79
CA GLU A 105 -8.19 6.87 12.91
C GLU A 105 -7.58 7.34 14.24
N ASP A 106 -8.46 7.58 15.24
CA ASP A 106 -8.02 7.93 16.58
C ASP A 106 -7.14 6.84 17.21
N GLY A 107 -6.00 7.25 17.76
CA GLY A 107 -5.01 6.33 18.35
C GLY A 107 -4.11 5.62 17.33
N VAL A 108 -4.21 5.94 16.04
CA VAL A 108 -3.29 5.48 15.00
C VAL A 108 -2.45 6.64 14.50
N PRO A 109 -1.15 6.73 14.84
CA PRO A 109 -0.30 7.79 14.36
C PRO A 109 -0.05 7.67 12.85
N LEU A 110 -0.15 8.80 12.15
CA LEU A 110 0.35 8.95 10.79
C LEU A 110 1.82 9.39 10.87
N VAL A 111 2.73 8.51 10.47
CA VAL A 111 4.18 8.73 10.67
C VAL A 111 4.91 8.92 9.36
N LEU A 112 5.71 9.97 9.33
CA LEU A 112 6.76 10.22 8.34
C LEU A 112 8.08 10.35 9.07
N PRO A 113 9.09 9.50 8.78
CA PRO A 113 10.39 9.53 9.46
C PRO A 113 11.11 10.89 9.36
N GLU A 114 10.90 11.62 8.27
CA GLU A 114 11.51 12.91 8.00
C GLU A 114 10.84 14.08 8.74
N VAL A 115 9.59 13.90 9.19
CA VAL A 115 8.75 14.98 9.74
C VAL A 115 8.47 14.78 11.22
N ASN A 116 8.05 13.57 11.61
CA ASN A 116 7.57 13.27 12.96
C ASN A 116 7.95 11.84 13.43
N PRO A 117 9.25 11.46 13.36
CA PRO A 117 9.69 10.09 13.68
C PRO A 117 9.36 9.67 15.11
N GLU A 118 9.29 10.60 16.05
CA GLU A 118 8.94 10.35 17.46
C GLU A 118 7.54 9.78 17.64
N ARG A 119 6.62 10.09 16.71
CA ARG A 119 5.23 9.61 16.75
C ARG A 119 5.13 8.10 16.60
N VAL A 120 6.18 7.45 16.09
CA VAL A 120 6.20 5.97 15.99
C VAL A 120 6.08 5.28 17.35
N HIS A 121 6.43 5.97 18.43
CA HIS A 121 6.36 5.40 19.80
C HIS A 121 4.98 5.55 20.44
N ASP A 122 4.11 6.41 19.87
CA ASP A 122 2.76 6.70 20.39
C ASP A 122 1.72 5.97 19.52
N HIS A 123 1.64 4.64 19.65
CA HIS A 123 0.72 3.78 18.90
C HIS A 123 -0.13 2.91 19.84
N PRO A 124 -1.05 3.51 20.62
CA PRO A 124 -1.83 2.78 21.63
C PRO A 124 -2.67 1.64 21.06
N ARG A 125 -2.96 1.65 19.76
CA ARG A 125 -3.67 0.56 19.08
C ARG A 125 -2.74 -0.49 18.45
N GLY A 126 -1.43 -0.40 18.64
CA GLY A 126 -0.47 -1.30 18.00
C GLY A 126 -0.34 -1.12 16.49
N ILE A 127 -0.92 -0.06 15.94
CA ILE A 127 -0.94 0.24 14.50
C ILE A 127 -0.30 1.60 14.25
N VAL A 128 0.57 1.66 13.24
CA VAL A 128 1.17 2.88 12.70
C VAL A 128 0.79 3.00 11.24
N SER A 129 0.27 4.12 10.80
CA SER A 129 -0.09 4.35 9.39
C SER A 129 0.94 5.23 8.68
N ILE A 130 1.13 5.00 7.38
CA ILE A 130 1.99 5.84 6.54
C ILE A 130 1.14 6.70 5.59
N PRO A 131 1.65 7.86 5.15
CA PRO A 131 0.95 8.72 4.20
C PRO A 131 0.75 8.08 2.83
N GLY A 132 -0.21 8.63 2.08
CA GLY A 132 -0.43 8.22 0.69
C GLY A 132 0.67 8.69 -0.26
N PRO A 133 0.74 8.12 -1.48
CA PRO A 133 1.83 8.37 -2.43
C PRO A 133 2.02 9.85 -2.79
N VAL A 134 0.94 10.59 -2.99
CA VAL A 134 1.00 12.03 -3.32
C VAL A 134 1.61 12.83 -2.17
N ALA A 135 1.18 12.54 -0.93
CA ALA A 135 1.75 13.19 0.24
C ALA A 135 3.24 12.86 0.39
N LEU A 136 3.63 11.58 0.24
CA LEU A 136 5.03 11.16 0.31
C LEU A 136 5.92 11.86 -0.75
N THR A 137 5.39 12.14 -1.93
CA THR A 137 6.14 12.82 -2.99
C THR A 137 6.35 14.31 -2.70
N ALA A 138 5.42 14.97 -2.01
CA ALA A 138 5.44 16.41 -1.81
C ALA A 138 6.01 16.83 -0.43
N ILE A 139 5.93 15.95 0.56
CA ILE A 139 6.10 16.35 1.96
C ILE A 139 7.51 16.80 2.30
N ASP A 140 8.54 16.14 1.78
CA ASP A 140 9.93 16.48 2.08
C ASP A 140 10.25 17.93 1.69
N THR A 141 9.86 18.32 0.46
CA THR A 141 10.01 19.68 -0.02
C THR A 141 9.17 20.66 0.80
N ALA A 142 7.91 20.32 1.08
CA ALA A 142 7.02 21.16 1.87
C ALA A 142 7.54 21.34 3.30
N TRP A 143 8.11 20.28 3.90
CA TRP A 143 8.68 20.33 5.24
C TRP A 143 9.91 21.23 5.32
N VAL A 144 10.85 21.12 4.40
CA VAL A 144 12.02 21.99 4.32
C VAL A 144 11.59 23.45 4.16
N LEU A 145 10.62 23.73 3.28
CA LEU A 145 10.09 25.09 3.11
C LEU A 145 9.39 25.59 4.38
N HIS A 146 8.65 24.70 5.07
CA HIS A 146 8.00 25.07 6.32
C HIS A 146 8.98 25.39 7.42
N GLN A 147 10.03 24.59 7.59
CA GLN A 147 11.08 24.82 8.59
C GLN A 147 11.84 26.13 8.33
N GLY A 148 12.19 26.39 7.08
CA GLY A 148 12.96 27.58 6.71
C GLY A 148 12.15 28.87 6.65
N TRP A 149 10.94 28.81 6.12
CA TRP A 149 10.14 29.99 5.74
C TRP A 149 8.70 30.01 6.26
N ARG A 150 8.30 29.02 7.07
CA ARG A 150 6.94 28.96 7.63
C ARG A 150 5.86 28.90 6.54
N LEU A 151 5.93 27.89 5.67
CA LEU A 151 4.95 27.62 4.61
C LEU A 151 3.53 27.84 5.11
N ARG A 152 2.75 28.71 4.45
CA ARG A 152 1.39 29.06 4.85
C ARG A 152 0.33 28.36 4.00
N GLU A 153 0.63 28.14 2.73
CA GLU A 153 -0.29 27.55 1.80
C GLU A 153 0.46 26.67 0.81
N LEU A 154 -0.12 25.53 0.47
CA LEU A 154 0.41 24.59 -0.51
C LEU A 154 -0.75 24.08 -1.39
N VAL A 155 -0.63 24.26 -2.70
CA VAL A 155 -1.53 23.65 -3.67
C VAL A 155 -0.80 22.56 -4.41
N VAL A 156 -1.33 21.34 -4.37
CA VAL A 156 -0.72 20.15 -4.99
C VAL A 156 -1.68 19.53 -5.97
N THR A 157 -1.22 19.33 -7.21
CA THR A 157 -1.92 18.49 -8.19
C THR A 157 -1.15 17.19 -8.37
N GLY A 158 -1.78 16.08 -8.00
CA GLY A 158 -1.17 14.75 -8.10
C GLY A 158 -1.70 13.98 -9.30
N LEU A 159 -0.79 13.46 -10.14
CA LEU A 159 -1.11 12.50 -11.19
C LEU A 159 -0.89 11.08 -10.65
N ILE A 160 -1.99 10.37 -10.44
CA ILE A 160 -1.97 9.05 -9.81
C ILE A 160 -2.19 7.97 -10.88
N ALA A 161 -1.31 6.97 -10.92
CA ALA A 161 -1.44 5.88 -11.86
C ALA A 161 -2.67 5.00 -11.55
N SER A 162 -3.30 4.49 -12.60
CA SER A 162 -4.46 3.57 -12.50
C SER A 162 -4.16 2.27 -11.74
N VAL A 163 -2.89 1.96 -11.51
CA VAL A 163 -2.45 0.83 -10.67
C VAL A 163 -2.58 1.11 -9.17
N SER A 164 -2.86 2.34 -8.76
CA SER A 164 -2.94 2.71 -7.34
C SER A 164 -3.96 1.89 -6.53
N PRO A 165 -5.16 1.55 -7.05
CA PRO A 165 -6.05 0.60 -6.40
C PRO A 165 -5.64 -0.88 -6.56
N GLY A 166 -4.44 -1.18 -7.04
CA GLY A 166 -3.96 -2.53 -7.26
C GLY A 166 -4.32 -3.12 -8.63
N SER A 167 -4.49 -4.46 -8.71
CA SER A 167 -4.83 -5.15 -9.95
C SER A 167 -6.20 -4.73 -10.49
N VAL A 168 -7.16 -4.49 -9.60
CA VAL A 168 -8.54 -4.07 -9.95
C VAL A 168 -8.54 -2.80 -10.79
N GLY A 169 -7.72 -1.81 -10.44
CA GLY A 169 -7.60 -0.57 -11.23
C GLY A 169 -7.04 -0.80 -12.62
N MET A 170 -6.07 -1.70 -12.76
CA MET A 170 -5.49 -2.06 -14.07
C MET A 170 -6.44 -2.90 -14.92
N GLU A 171 -7.18 -3.81 -14.31
CA GLU A 171 -8.19 -4.63 -14.98
C GLU A 171 -9.34 -3.74 -15.47
N ARG A 172 -9.78 -2.81 -14.63
CA ARG A 172 -10.79 -1.81 -15.02
C ARG A 172 -10.33 -0.98 -16.21
N LEU A 173 -9.12 -0.42 -16.17
CA LEU A 173 -8.58 0.36 -17.29
C LEU A 173 -8.53 -0.45 -18.59
N ARG A 174 -8.09 -1.71 -18.53
CA ARG A 174 -8.06 -2.59 -19.71
C ARG A 174 -9.44 -2.85 -20.27
N ALA A 175 -10.40 -3.19 -19.41
CA ALA A 175 -11.79 -3.40 -19.83
C ALA A 175 -12.39 -2.17 -20.49
N GLU A 176 -12.12 -0.96 -19.95
CA GLU A 176 -12.57 0.29 -20.55
C GLU A 176 -11.91 0.57 -21.91
N LEU A 177 -10.59 0.34 -22.02
CA LEU A 177 -9.86 0.49 -23.28
C LEU A 177 -10.37 -0.48 -24.36
N ASP A 178 -10.65 -1.74 -23.98
CA ASP A 178 -11.21 -2.74 -24.87
C ASP A 178 -12.63 -2.33 -25.36
N ALA A 179 -13.45 -1.79 -24.46
CA ALA A 179 -14.81 -1.34 -24.79
C ALA A 179 -14.86 -0.15 -25.75
N VAL A 180 -13.82 0.71 -25.76
CA VAL A 180 -13.73 1.86 -26.69
C VAL A 180 -12.81 1.60 -27.87
N ALA A 181 -12.16 0.43 -27.93
CA ALA A 181 -11.22 0.10 -29.00
C ALA A 181 -11.86 0.17 -30.39
N GLY A 182 -11.21 0.87 -31.31
CA GLY A 182 -11.68 1.03 -32.70
C GLY A 182 -12.88 1.96 -32.89
N ARG A 183 -13.49 2.46 -31.83
CA ARG A 183 -14.63 3.39 -31.90
C ARG A 183 -14.17 4.84 -31.99
N ARG A 184 -14.20 5.39 -33.21
CA ARG A 184 -13.77 6.77 -33.48
C ARG A 184 -14.84 7.81 -33.21
N ASP A 185 -16.06 7.39 -32.93
CA ASP A 185 -17.25 8.22 -32.64
C ASP A 185 -17.36 8.60 -31.16
N ILE A 186 -16.53 8.02 -30.29
CA ILE A 186 -16.55 8.24 -28.85
C ILE A 186 -15.50 9.27 -28.43
N GLY A 187 -15.82 10.06 -27.41
CA GLY A 187 -14.95 11.13 -26.89
C GLY A 187 -15.24 12.50 -27.52
N LEU A 188 -16.28 12.58 -28.35
CA LEU A 188 -16.67 13.80 -29.06
C LEU A 188 -17.81 14.55 -28.36
N GLN A 189 -18.60 13.87 -27.55
CA GLN A 189 -19.76 14.46 -26.87
C GLN A 189 -19.75 14.11 -25.38
N ALA A 190 -20.28 15.03 -24.57
CA ALA A 190 -20.39 14.79 -23.14
C ALA A 190 -21.20 13.53 -22.83
N GLY A 191 -20.61 12.63 -22.00
CA GLY A 191 -21.23 11.39 -21.54
C GLY A 191 -21.22 10.23 -22.53
N ASP A 192 -20.66 10.35 -23.75
CA ASP A 192 -20.60 9.27 -24.72
C ASP A 192 -19.67 8.13 -24.26
N VAL A 193 -18.53 8.44 -23.63
CA VAL A 193 -17.65 7.46 -23.02
C VAL A 193 -18.40 6.67 -21.94
N ARG A 194 -19.12 7.35 -21.05
CA ARG A 194 -19.89 6.68 -19.99
C ARG A 194 -20.97 5.74 -20.57
N ARG A 195 -21.65 6.17 -21.62
CA ARG A 195 -22.62 5.32 -22.33
C ARG A 195 -21.96 4.11 -23.00
N ALA A 196 -20.76 4.30 -23.55
CA ALA A 196 -20.02 3.21 -24.18
C ALA A 196 -19.52 2.16 -23.17
N LEU A 197 -19.41 2.51 -21.92
CA LEU A 197 -18.97 1.65 -20.83
C LEU A 197 -20.13 1.10 -20.00
N SER A 198 -21.39 1.32 -20.39
CA SER A 198 -22.58 0.92 -19.61
C SER A 198 -22.72 -0.59 -19.37
N ASP A 199 -22.09 -1.40 -20.23
CA ASP A 199 -22.12 -2.86 -20.12
C ASP A 199 -21.04 -3.42 -19.18
N LEU A 200 -20.11 -2.57 -18.72
CA LEU A 200 -19.10 -2.97 -17.74
C LEU A 200 -19.70 -2.97 -16.32
N PRO A 201 -19.23 -3.86 -15.44
CA PRO A 201 -19.66 -3.87 -14.03
C PRO A 201 -19.51 -2.50 -13.35
N ASP A 202 -20.46 -2.17 -12.46
CA ASP A 202 -20.48 -0.92 -11.69
C ASP A 202 -19.63 -1.04 -10.38
N ASP A 203 -18.50 -1.73 -10.48
CA ASP A 203 -17.55 -1.97 -9.39
C ASP A 203 -16.24 -1.22 -9.58
N SER A 204 -16.26 -0.15 -10.37
CA SER A 204 -15.07 0.64 -10.67
C SER A 204 -14.46 1.24 -9.39
N PRO A 205 -13.16 1.08 -9.14
CA PRO A 205 -12.49 1.76 -8.04
C PRO A 205 -12.26 3.26 -8.31
N PHE A 206 -12.72 3.76 -9.44
CA PHE A 206 -12.58 5.17 -9.85
C PHE A 206 -13.93 5.87 -9.92
N PRO A 207 -13.99 7.15 -9.60
CA PRO A 207 -15.25 7.92 -9.58
C PRO A 207 -15.82 8.19 -10.99
N ALA A 208 -15.00 8.02 -12.04
CA ALA A 208 -15.37 8.25 -13.42
C ALA A 208 -14.57 7.32 -14.36
N PRO A 209 -15.00 7.17 -15.63
CA PRO A 209 -14.24 6.44 -16.64
C PRO A 209 -12.81 6.94 -16.78
N LEU A 210 -11.85 6.03 -16.90
CA LEU A 210 -10.44 6.34 -17.16
C LEU A 210 -10.15 6.48 -18.66
N ALA A 211 -10.79 5.62 -19.49
CA ALA A 211 -10.57 5.66 -20.92
C ALA A 211 -11.07 6.98 -21.52
N LEU A 212 -10.20 7.63 -22.30
CA LEU A 212 -10.48 8.93 -22.97
C LEU A 212 -10.89 10.05 -21.98
N ASN A 213 -10.42 9.98 -20.74
CA ASN A 213 -10.77 10.94 -19.71
C ASN A 213 -9.59 11.28 -18.79
N VAL A 214 -9.73 12.36 -18.02
CA VAL A 214 -8.88 12.75 -16.90
C VAL A 214 -9.71 12.64 -15.63
N VAL A 215 -9.27 11.86 -14.66
CA VAL A 215 -10.02 11.56 -13.44
C VAL A 215 -9.20 11.95 -12.20
#